data_2a868614cd384a869f6dd57f91cffff9
#
_entry.id   2a868614cd384a869f6dd57f91cffff9
#
_cell.length_a   1.000
_cell.length_b   1.000
_cell.length_c   1.000
_cell.angle_alpha   90.00
_cell.angle_beta   90.00
_cell.angle_gamma   90.00
#
_symmetry.space_group_name_H-M   'P 1'
#
loop_
_entity.id
_entity.type
_entity.pdbx_description
1 polymer ?
#
loop_
_entity_poly.entity_id
_entity_poly.type
_entity_poly.pdbx_seq_one_letter_code
_entity_poly.pdbx_strand_id
1 'polypeptide(L)'
;MQIIDKLLRLQKVYIFFISYVLFIIIFSTTYLHANTFKVSDIEISSPFNLSFNKNSVIDKGFKKSFSNLLTMITTSGDKNRIKNIPIKEIKTLIDSFTISAERFINNEYFATLETTFNKKKILKYLEKKNIFPSMPIKNKVLLLPILVDTETDNIYLFNDNIFYKKWNND
;
A
#
# COMPACT_ATOMS: atom_id res chain seq x y z
N MET A 1 30.05 -49.30 30.53
CA MET A 1 29.05 -49.27 29.47
C MET A 1 27.91 -48.25 29.71
N GLN A 2 27.30 -48.21 30.91
CA GLN A 2 26.19 -47.27 31.18
C GLN A 2 26.53 -45.76 31.11
N ILE A 3 27.76 -45.33 31.40
CA ILE A 3 28.15 -43.93 31.35
C ILE A 3 28.25 -43.40 29.92
N ILE A 4 28.74 -44.25 29.00
CA ILE A 4 28.86 -43.89 27.58
C ILE A 4 27.48 -43.74 26.93
N ASP A 5 26.53 -44.63 27.25
CA ASP A 5 25.15 -44.54 26.74
C ASP A 5 24.43 -43.26 27.24
N LYS A 6 24.69 -42.87 28.50
CA LYS A 6 24.12 -41.65 29.07
C LYS A 6 24.70 -40.38 28.40
N LEU A 7 25.98 -40.36 28.10
CA LEU A 7 26.63 -39.28 27.34
C LEU A 7 26.11 -39.17 25.92
N LEU A 8 25.94 -40.28 25.23
CA LEU A 8 25.39 -40.30 23.87
C LEU A 8 23.92 -39.81 23.80
N ARG A 9 23.11 -40.13 24.82
CA ARG A 9 21.73 -39.62 24.93
C ARG A 9 21.70 -38.10 25.17
N LEU A 10 22.55 -37.59 26.06
CA LEU A 10 22.70 -36.14 26.30
C LEU A 10 23.13 -35.39 25.02
N GLN A 11 24.08 -35.93 24.29
CA GLN A 11 24.55 -35.33 23.04
C GLN A 11 23.43 -35.26 21.98
N LYS A 12 22.60 -36.31 21.85
CA LYS A 12 21.45 -36.31 20.93
C LYS A 12 20.39 -35.26 21.32
N VAL A 13 20.08 -35.13 22.61
CA VAL A 13 19.16 -34.11 23.13
C VAL A 13 19.67 -32.70 22.84
N TYR A 14 20.98 -32.47 23.03
CA TYR A 14 21.59 -31.16 22.78
C TYR A 14 21.58 -30.80 21.29
N ILE A 15 21.85 -31.73 20.39
CA ILE A 15 21.78 -31.55 18.94
C ILE A 15 20.33 -31.24 18.52
N PHE A 16 19.35 -31.94 19.06
CA PHE A 16 17.93 -31.72 18.79
C PHE A 16 17.47 -30.32 19.24
N PHE A 17 17.93 -29.90 20.42
CA PHE A 17 17.62 -28.57 20.94
C PHE A 17 18.23 -27.45 20.10
N ILE A 18 19.48 -27.59 19.67
CA ILE A 18 20.13 -26.63 18.75
C ILE A 18 19.39 -26.55 17.41
N SER A 19 19.03 -27.72 16.86
CA SER A 19 18.27 -27.78 15.60
C SER A 19 16.90 -27.09 15.73
N TYR A 20 16.21 -27.24 16.84
CA TYR A 20 14.94 -26.61 17.11
C TYR A 20 15.06 -25.08 17.27
N VAL A 21 16.08 -24.60 17.98
CA VAL A 21 16.36 -23.18 18.10
C VAL A 21 16.72 -22.56 16.75
N LEU A 22 17.54 -23.22 15.94
CA LEU A 22 17.89 -22.78 14.60
C LEU A 22 16.66 -22.71 13.69
N PHE A 23 15.77 -23.68 13.79
CA PHE A 23 14.50 -23.71 13.06
C PHE A 23 13.62 -22.50 13.43
N ILE A 24 13.48 -22.17 14.72
CA ILE A 24 12.73 -20.99 15.16
C ILE A 24 13.34 -19.71 14.61
N ILE A 25 14.67 -19.57 14.61
CA ILE A 25 15.36 -18.38 14.10
C ILE A 25 15.11 -18.21 12.59
N ILE A 26 15.14 -19.29 11.81
CA ILE A 26 14.89 -19.25 10.36
C ILE A 26 13.43 -18.86 10.06
N PHE A 27 12.46 -19.33 10.84
CA PHE A 27 11.05 -19.01 10.63
C PHE A 27 10.59 -17.65 11.18
N SER A 28 11.35 -17.03 12.08
CA SER A 28 10.99 -15.73 12.67
C SER A 28 11.36 -14.50 11.82
N THR A 29 12.03 -14.65 10.70
CA THR A 29 12.63 -13.52 9.95
C THR A 29 11.76 -12.93 8.84
N THR A 30 10.47 -13.22 8.73
CA THR A 30 9.66 -12.75 7.59
C THR A 30 8.45 -11.88 7.95
N TYR A 31 8.64 -10.83 8.75
CA TYR A 31 7.73 -9.69 8.70
C TYR A 31 8.36 -8.57 7.85
N LEU A 32 8.32 -8.74 6.53
CA LEU A 32 8.66 -7.64 5.63
C LEU A 32 7.60 -6.54 5.80
N HIS A 33 8.07 -5.37 6.18
CA HIS A 33 7.27 -4.17 6.39
C HIS A 33 6.45 -3.84 5.14
N ALA A 34 5.18 -3.50 5.36
CA ALA A 34 4.27 -3.01 4.33
C ALA A 34 4.98 -1.98 3.45
N ASN A 35 5.08 -2.28 2.17
CA ASN A 35 5.81 -1.45 1.21
C ASN A 35 4.98 -0.19 0.94
N THR A 36 5.45 0.97 1.42
CA THR A 36 4.83 2.29 1.25
C THR A 36 4.65 2.67 -0.23
N PHE A 37 5.25 1.91 -1.14
CA PHE A 37 5.24 2.11 -2.59
C PHE A 37 4.27 1.17 -3.31
N LYS A 38 3.29 0.63 -2.59
CA LYS A 38 2.19 -0.18 -3.12
C LYS A 38 0.94 0.69 -3.19
N VAL A 39 0.27 0.68 -4.33
CA VAL A 39 -1.01 1.35 -4.56
C VAL A 39 -2.03 0.30 -4.96
N SER A 40 -3.06 0.13 -4.15
CA SER A 40 -4.13 -0.85 -4.33
C SER A 40 -5.43 -0.15 -4.77
N ASP A 41 -6.42 -0.96 -5.14
CA ASP A 41 -7.81 -0.55 -5.40
C ASP A 41 -7.96 0.53 -6.49
N ILE A 42 -7.12 0.44 -7.52
CA ILE A 42 -7.24 1.31 -8.68
C ILE A 42 -8.26 0.73 -9.65
N GLU A 43 -9.47 1.23 -9.61
CA GLU A 43 -10.49 0.88 -10.59
C GLU A 43 -10.14 1.48 -11.95
N ILE A 44 -10.20 0.62 -12.97
CA ILE A 44 -10.03 0.95 -14.38
C ILE A 44 -11.23 0.44 -15.15
N SER A 45 -11.70 1.26 -16.11
CA SER A 45 -12.73 0.85 -17.05
C SER A 45 -12.48 1.39 -18.45
N SER A 46 -13.09 0.75 -19.44
CA SER A 46 -13.05 1.19 -20.82
C SER A 46 -14.18 0.54 -21.62
N PRO A 47 -14.78 1.27 -22.59
CA PRO A 47 -15.73 0.66 -23.52
C PRO A 47 -15.13 -0.56 -24.21
N PHE A 48 -15.91 -1.66 -24.24
CA PHE A 48 -15.53 -2.90 -24.91
C PHE A 48 -16.13 -2.93 -26.31
N ASN A 49 -15.36 -2.45 -27.28
CA ASN A 49 -15.73 -2.36 -28.67
C ASN A 49 -14.59 -2.90 -29.56
N LEU A 50 -14.73 -2.83 -30.87
CA LEU A 50 -13.74 -3.33 -31.85
C LEU A 50 -12.35 -2.69 -31.72
N SER A 51 -12.25 -1.52 -31.13
CA SER A 51 -10.98 -0.82 -30.84
C SER A 51 -10.45 -1.07 -29.41
N PHE A 52 -11.09 -1.96 -28.64
CA PHE A 52 -10.67 -2.26 -27.26
C PHE A 52 -9.24 -2.81 -27.22
N ASN A 53 -8.43 -2.20 -26.38
CA ASN A 53 -7.06 -2.63 -26.16
C ASN A 53 -6.79 -2.69 -24.65
N LYS A 54 -6.74 -3.90 -24.12
CA LYS A 54 -6.49 -4.15 -22.68
C LYS A 54 -5.21 -3.48 -22.17
N ASN A 55 -4.13 -3.51 -22.96
CA ASN A 55 -2.88 -2.87 -22.58
C ASN A 55 -3.02 -1.35 -22.41
N SER A 56 -3.81 -0.71 -23.27
CA SER A 56 -4.09 0.73 -23.14
C SER A 56 -4.87 1.05 -21.87
N VAL A 57 -5.79 0.18 -21.47
CA VAL A 57 -6.56 0.33 -20.22
C VAL A 57 -5.65 0.15 -19.00
N ILE A 58 -4.78 -0.85 -19.02
CA ILE A 58 -3.78 -1.07 -17.97
C ILE A 58 -2.82 0.14 -17.88
N ASP A 59 -2.41 0.71 -19.01
CA ASP A 59 -1.54 1.88 -19.04
C ASP A 59 -2.19 3.11 -18.40
N LYS A 60 -3.51 3.29 -18.58
CA LYS A 60 -4.28 4.31 -17.84
C LYS A 60 -4.27 4.02 -16.33
N GLY A 61 -4.40 2.75 -15.95
CA GLY A 61 -4.29 2.30 -14.57
C GLY A 61 -2.92 2.62 -13.94
N PHE A 62 -1.84 2.35 -14.65
CA PHE A 62 -0.49 2.70 -14.19
C PHE A 62 -0.30 4.20 -13.97
N LYS A 63 -0.83 5.03 -14.87
CA LYS A 63 -0.80 6.49 -14.71
C LYS A 63 -1.58 6.93 -13.47
N LYS A 64 -2.76 6.34 -13.21
CA LYS A 64 -3.58 6.62 -12.04
C LYS A 64 -2.86 6.17 -10.76
N SER A 65 -2.30 4.96 -10.75
CA SER A 65 -1.50 4.41 -9.64
C SER A 65 -0.30 5.30 -9.33
N PHE A 66 0.46 5.71 -10.34
CA PHE A 66 1.60 6.60 -10.16
C PHE A 66 1.17 7.97 -9.60
N SER A 67 0.09 8.55 -10.12
CA SER A 67 -0.45 9.81 -9.59
C SER A 67 -0.86 9.69 -8.11
N ASN A 68 -1.49 8.57 -7.73
CA ASN A 68 -1.86 8.31 -6.33
C ASN A 68 -0.62 8.14 -5.44
N LEU A 69 0.39 7.39 -5.90
CA LEU A 69 1.66 7.28 -5.19
C LEU A 69 2.27 8.67 -4.93
N LEU A 70 2.35 9.51 -5.96
CA LEU A 70 2.89 10.86 -5.82
C LEU A 70 2.10 11.70 -4.80
N THR A 71 0.78 11.56 -4.79
CA THR A 71 -0.06 12.27 -3.80
C THR A 71 0.27 11.86 -2.36
N MET A 72 0.68 10.60 -2.16
CA MET A 72 1.04 10.09 -0.84
C MET A 72 2.44 10.51 -0.38
N ILE A 73 3.36 10.75 -1.33
CA ILE A 73 4.79 10.94 -1.00
C ILE A 73 5.34 12.30 -1.41
N THR A 74 4.56 13.20 -2.02
CA THR A 74 5.02 14.52 -2.44
C THR A 74 4.02 15.61 -2.07
N THR A 75 4.47 16.86 -2.02
CA THR A 75 3.59 18.02 -1.86
C THR A 75 2.76 18.29 -3.11
N SER A 76 1.65 19.01 -2.97
CA SER A 76 0.79 19.38 -4.12
C SER A 76 1.53 20.20 -5.18
N GLY A 77 2.45 21.07 -4.76
CA GLY A 77 3.27 21.89 -5.65
C GLY A 77 4.23 21.03 -6.48
N ASP A 78 4.91 20.10 -5.83
CA ASP A 78 5.84 19.19 -6.49
C ASP A 78 5.14 18.18 -7.42
N LYS A 79 3.94 17.71 -7.05
CA LYS A 79 3.12 16.85 -7.91
C LYS A 79 2.86 17.49 -9.28
N ASN A 80 2.60 18.80 -9.32
CA ASN A 80 2.36 19.51 -10.60
C ASN A 80 3.60 19.54 -11.50
N ARG A 81 4.81 19.54 -10.94
CA ARG A 81 6.07 19.50 -11.70
C ARG A 81 6.33 18.19 -12.43
N ILE A 82 5.70 17.09 -11.99
CA ILE A 82 5.88 15.75 -12.58
C ILE A 82 4.59 15.17 -13.16
N LYS A 83 3.58 15.99 -13.41
CA LYS A 83 2.27 15.56 -13.90
C LYS A 83 2.31 14.87 -15.28
N ASN A 84 3.26 15.22 -16.13
CA ASN A 84 3.33 14.79 -17.53
C ASN A 84 4.45 13.77 -17.79
N ILE A 85 4.55 12.75 -16.95
CA ILE A 85 5.51 11.66 -17.20
C ILE A 85 5.02 10.71 -18.31
N PRO A 86 5.87 10.33 -19.29
CA PRO A 86 5.53 9.35 -20.30
C PRO A 86 5.25 7.97 -19.68
N ILE A 87 4.26 7.25 -20.22
CA ILE A 87 3.91 5.90 -19.75
C ILE A 87 5.09 4.93 -19.77
N LYS A 88 5.96 5.04 -20.77
CA LYS A 88 7.18 4.22 -20.86
C LYS A 88 8.06 4.38 -19.62
N GLU A 89 8.22 5.60 -19.11
CA GLU A 89 9.00 5.89 -17.93
C GLU A 89 8.33 5.36 -16.67
N ILE A 90 6.99 5.53 -16.52
CA ILE A 90 6.22 4.94 -15.39
C ILE A 90 6.45 3.44 -15.31
N LYS A 91 6.37 2.73 -16.44
CA LYS A 91 6.59 1.27 -16.51
C LYS A 91 7.97 0.85 -15.98
N THR A 92 9.00 1.65 -16.19
CA THR A 92 10.33 1.34 -15.63
C THR A 92 10.42 1.44 -14.11
N LEU A 93 9.50 2.18 -13.50
CA LEU A 93 9.42 2.39 -12.06
C LEU A 93 8.62 1.31 -11.33
N ILE A 94 7.87 0.48 -12.07
CA ILE A 94 7.03 -0.61 -11.54
C ILE A 94 7.89 -1.86 -11.34
N ASP A 95 7.74 -2.51 -10.19
CA ASP A 95 8.30 -3.83 -9.91
C ASP A 95 7.33 -4.95 -10.28
N SER A 96 6.07 -4.81 -9.88
CA SER A 96 5.03 -5.79 -10.16
C SER A 96 3.64 -5.15 -10.15
N PHE A 97 2.67 -5.82 -10.75
CA PHE A 97 1.27 -5.43 -10.68
C PHE A 97 0.36 -6.65 -10.71
N THR A 98 -0.84 -6.50 -10.17
CA THR A 98 -1.89 -7.53 -10.19
C THR A 98 -3.17 -6.92 -10.74
N ILE A 99 -3.87 -7.67 -11.58
CA ILE A 99 -5.21 -7.33 -12.07
C ILE A 99 -6.18 -8.30 -11.42
N SER A 100 -7.23 -7.78 -10.82
CA SER A 100 -8.28 -8.55 -10.15
C SER A 100 -9.67 -8.02 -10.51
N ALA A 101 -10.71 -8.76 -10.12
CA ALA A 101 -12.10 -8.39 -10.34
C ALA A 101 -12.43 -8.00 -11.80
N GLU A 102 -11.80 -8.68 -12.77
CA GLU A 102 -12.08 -8.45 -14.18
C GLU A 102 -13.51 -8.86 -14.50
N ARG A 103 -14.29 -7.97 -15.14
CA ARG A 103 -15.66 -8.22 -15.55
C ARG A 103 -16.04 -7.40 -16.79
N PHE A 104 -16.97 -7.96 -17.55
CA PHE A 104 -17.56 -7.31 -18.72
C PHE A 104 -19.06 -7.13 -18.47
N ILE A 105 -19.51 -5.90 -18.37
CA ILE A 105 -20.92 -5.55 -18.10
C ILE A 105 -21.32 -4.41 -19.02
N ASN A 106 -22.46 -4.57 -19.71
CA ASN A 106 -23.03 -3.52 -20.57
C ASN A 106 -22.03 -2.94 -21.59
N ASN A 107 -21.30 -3.80 -22.29
CA ASN A 107 -20.26 -3.40 -23.26
C ASN A 107 -19.13 -2.53 -22.66
N GLU A 108 -18.89 -2.68 -21.37
CA GLU A 108 -17.78 -2.03 -20.68
C GLU A 108 -16.93 -3.06 -19.94
N TYR A 109 -15.62 -2.92 -20.06
CA TYR A 109 -14.63 -3.69 -19.31
C TYR A 109 -14.29 -2.96 -18.03
N PHE A 110 -14.28 -3.68 -16.91
CA PHE A 110 -13.88 -3.23 -15.59
C PHE A 110 -12.82 -4.13 -15.03
N ALA A 111 -11.89 -3.57 -14.29
CA ALA A 111 -10.94 -4.33 -13.48
C ALA A 111 -10.39 -3.47 -12.35
N THR A 112 -9.81 -4.13 -11.35
CA THR A 112 -9.08 -3.49 -10.27
C THR A 112 -7.60 -3.77 -10.43
N LEU A 113 -6.79 -2.73 -10.40
CA LEU A 113 -5.34 -2.80 -10.53
C LEU A 113 -4.67 -2.51 -9.18
N GLU A 114 -3.74 -3.35 -8.82
CA GLU A 114 -2.79 -3.15 -7.74
C GLU A 114 -1.40 -3.00 -8.33
N THR A 115 -0.63 -1.99 -7.94
CA THR A 115 0.69 -1.71 -8.51
C THR A 115 1.71 -1.52 -7.40
N THR A 116 2.81 -2.26 -7.46
CA THR A 116 3.97 -2.10 -6.57
C THR A 116 5.10 -1.42 -7.32
N PHE A 117 5.53 -0.28 -6.81
CA PHE A 117 6.61 0.50 -7.40
C PHE A 117 7.95 0.21 -6.72
N ASN A 118 9.04 0.26 -7.50
CA ASN A 118 10.39 0.13 -7.00
C ASN A 118 10.79 1.39 -6.21
N LYS A 119 10.90 1.25 -4.90
CA LYS A 119 11.25 2.36 -4.00
C LYS A 119 12.52 3.10 -4.44
N LYS A 120 13.60 2.36 -4.75
CA LYS A 120 14.89 2.95 -5.13
C LYS A 120 14.78 3.74 -6.44
N LYS A 121 14.07 3.20 -7.43
CA LYS A 121 13.85 3.88 -8.71
C LYS A 121 12.99 5.12 -8.55
N ILE A 122 11.90 5.06 -7.75
CA ILE A 122 11.05 6.22 -7.45
C ILE A 122 11.86 7.34 -6.78
N LEU A 123 12.61 7.01 -5.72
CA LEU A 123 13.41 8.02 -5.02
C LEU A 123 14.45 8.66 -5.94
N LYS A 124 15.16 7.86 -6.75
CA LYS A 124 16.12 8.37 -7.75
C LYS A 124 15.45 9.23 -8.83
N TYR A 125 14.21 8.87 -9.23
CA TYR A 125 13.43 9.66 -10.17
C TYR A 125 13.07 11.04 -9.58
N LEU A 126 12.59 11.08 -8.35
CA LEU A 126 12.23 12.33 -7.65
C LEU A 126 13.46 13.21 -7.40
N GLU A 127 14.58 12.62 -6.99
CA GLU A 127 15.86 13.31 -6.83
C GLU A 127 16.30 14.02 -8.11
N LYS A 128 16.25 13.34 -9.27
CA LYS A 128 16.56 13.95 -10.57
C LYS A 128 15.66 15.16 -10.91
N LYS A 129 14.47 15.24 -10.31
CA LYS A 129 13.52 16.35 -10.48
C LYS A 129 13.64 17.40 -9.38
N ASN A 130 14.64 17.27 -8.48
CA ASN A 130 14.81 18.11 -7.28
C ASN A 130 13.54 18.13 -6.41
N ILE A 131 12.94 16.94 -6.19
CA ILE A 131 11.77 16.75 -5.35
C ILE A 131 12.15 15.84 -4.18
N PHE A 132 11.92 16.31 -2.97
CA PHE A 132 12.17 15.55 -1.75
C PHE A 132 10.87 14.88 -1.30
N PRO A 133 10.81 13.53 -1.31
CA PRO A 133 9.61 12.82 -0.89
C PRO A 133 9.38 12.95 0.61
N SER A 134 8.14 13.21 0.99
CA SER A 134 7.66 13.10 2.36
C SER A 134 7.11 11.70 2.54
N MET A 135 7.80 10.87 3.34
CA MET A 135 7.30 9.52 3.61
C MET A 135 6.10 9.60 4.55
N PRO A 136 4.98 8.93 4.21
CA PRO A 136 3.84 8.89 5.12
C PRO A 136 4.24 8.23 6.43
N ILE A 137 4.08 8.95 7.51
CA ILE A 137 4.25 8.42 8.86
C ILE A 137 2.89 7.88 9.28
N LYS A 138 2.85 6.61 9.72
CA LYS A 138 1.63 6.05 10.31
C LYS A 138 1.41 6.70 11.68
N ASN A 139 0.65 7.77 11.70
CA ASN A 139 0.21 8.40 12.94
C ASN A 139 -1.17 7.88 13.32
N LYS A 140 -1.36 7.56 14.60
CA LYS A 140 -2.70 7.42 15.17
C LYS A 140 -3.19 8.83 15.47
N VAL A 141 -4.24 9.25 14.79
CA VAL A 141 -4.88 10.56 15.02
C VAL A 141 -6.18 10.31 15.76
N LEU A 142 -6.37 10.99 16.88
CA LEU A 142 -7.66 11.09 17.54
C LEU A 142 -8.33 12.35 17.00
N LEU A 143 -9.44 12.19 16.29
CA LEU A 143 -10.26 13.29 15.83
C LEU A 143 -11.50 13.38 16.75
N LEU A 144 -11.63 14.50 17.44
CA LEU A 144 -12.78 14.81 18.28
C LEU A 144 -13.54 15.99 17.66
N PRO A 145 -14.62 15.75 16.89
CA PRO A 145 -15.44 16.82 16.36
C PRO A 145 -16.26 17.45 17.49
N ILE A 146 -16.18 18.76 17.63
CA ILE A 146 -16.93 19.57 18.57
C ILE A 146 -17.89 20.45 17.76
N LEU A 147 -19.20 20.35 18.06
CA LEU A 147 -20.20 21.26 17.49
C LEU A 147 -20.58 22.29 18.57
N VAL A 148 -20.45 23.54 18.24
CA VAL A 148 -20.83 24.67 19.10
C VAL A 148 -22.01 25.36 18.44
N ASP A 149 -23.11 25.47 19.16
CA ASP A 149 -24.25 26.31 18.78
C ASP A 149 -23.97 27.73 19.26
N THR A 150 -23.77 28.64 18.33
CA THR A 150 -23.41 30.03 18.65
C THR A 150 -24.58 30.89 19.12
N GLU A 151 -25.82 30.39 18.99
CA GLU A 151 -27.01 31.12 19.49
C GLU A 151 -27.31 30.77 20.96
N THR A 152 -27.00 29.52 21.35
CA THR A 152 -27.33 29.00 22.69
C THR A 152 -26.12 28.72 23.55
N ASP A 153 -24.88 28.90 23.02
CA ASP A 153 -23.60 28.54 23.63
C ASP A 153 -23.47 27.08 24.06
N ASN A 154 -24.33 26.21 23.49
CA ASN A 154 -24.28 24.78 23.79
C ASN A 154 -23.16 24.09 23.02
N ILE A 155 -22.47 23.15 23.71
CA ILE A 155 -21.41 22.32 23.14
C ILE A 155 -21.93 20.88 23.03
N TYR A 156 -21.87 20.33 21.82
CA TYR A 156 -22.29 18.96 21.53
C TYR A 156 -21.07 18.09 21.19
N LEU A 157 -20.89 17.00 21.93
CA LEU A 157 -19.80 16.04 21.77
C LEU A 157 -20.38 14.64 21.48
N PHE A 158 -19.61 13.81 20.80
CA PHE A 158 -19.95 12.41 20.54
C PHE A 158 -21.40 12.22 20.01
N ASN A 159 -22.21 11.43 20.73
CA ASN A 159 -23.55 11.06 20.28
C ASN A 159 -24.52 12.23 20.19
N ASP A 160 -24.26 13.33 20.85
CA ASP A 160 -25.09 14.54 20.76
C ASP A 160 -24.69 15.41 19.56
N ASN A 161 -23.53 15.13 18.97
CA ASN A 161 -23.03 15.81 17.77
C ASN A 161 -23.54 15.10 16.51
N ILE A 162 -24.39 15.78 15.73
CA ILE A 162 -25.00 15.21 14.51
C ILE A 162 -23.99 14.82 13.44
N PHE A 163 -22.82 15.50 13.35
CA PHE A 163 -21.76 15.18 12.42
C PHE A 163 -21.02 13.90 12.85
N TYR A 164 -20.78 13.72 14.15
CA TYR A 164 -20.18 12.52 14.70
C TYR A 164 -21.05 11.28 14.50
N LYS A 165 -22.37 11.41 14.73
CA LYS A 165 -23.35 10.33 14.46
C LYS A 165 -23.32 9.86 13.01
N LYS A 166 -23.30 10.79 12.05
CA LYS A 166 -23.28 10.45 10.62
C LYS A 166 -21.97 9.79 10.22
N TRP A 167 -20.86 10.21 10.79
CA TRP A 167 -19.55 9.65 10.45
C TRP A 167 -19.32 8.19 10.89
N ASN A 168 -19.95 7.77 11.98
CA ASN A 168 -19.85 6.40 12.49
C ASN A 168 -20.85 5.42 11.85
N ASN A 169 -21.75 5.90 10.99
CA ASN A 169 -22.79 5.08 10.37
C ASN A 169 -22.53 4.78 8.88
N ASP A 170 -21.39 5.26 8.31
CA ASP A 170 -20.89 4.96 6.98
C ASP A 170 -19.68 4.02 7.07
#